data_468cc88da1dc77d8153f4a1a826fbf9b
#
_entry.id   468cc88da1dc77d8153f4a1a826fbf9b
#
_cell.length_a   1.000
_cell.length_b   1.000
_cell.length_c   1.000
_cell.angle_alpha   90.00
_cell.angle_beta   90.00
_cell.angle_gamma   90.00
#
_symmetry.space_group_name_H-M   'P 1'
#
loop_
_entity.id
_entity.type
_entity.pdbx_description
1 polymer ?
#
loop_
_entity_poly.entity_id
_entity_poly.type
_entity_poly.pdbx_seq_one_letter_code
_entity_poly.pdbx_strand_id
1 'polypeptide(L)'
;MRASRILEELAFHPVAGRLAGLLLGQFEGQTGDTLARDLTLDEMAARIGSTREMVCRHLYQFADQGAIQINRTEFKVMDKGYLKKLAGRGNG
;
A
#
# COMPACT_ATOMS: atom_id res chain seq x y z
N MET A 1 7.59 22.71 5.98
CA MET A 1 6.66 22.59 7.07
C MET A 1 5.33 22.03 6.67
N ARG A 2 4.62 22.68 5.79
CA ARG A 2 3.34 22.15 5.35
C ARG A 2 3.50 20.85 4.59
N ALA A 3 4.55 20.76 3.80
CA ALA A 3 4.81 19.53 3.06
C ALA A 3 5.05 18.35 4.00
N SER A 4 5.81 18.58 5.06
CA SER A 4 6.07 17.56 6.06
C SER A 4 4.79 17.11 6.74
N ARG A 5 3.94 18.06 7.04
CA ARG A 5 2.67 17.78 7.70
C ARG A 5 1.77 16.93 6.81
N ILE A 6 1.71 17.27 5.53
CA ILE A 6 0.92 16.49 4.58
C ILE A 6 1.44 15.07 4.48
N LEU A 7 2.76 14.91 4.44
CA LEU A 7 3.36 13.58 4.39
C LEU A 7 3.04 12.78 5.65
N GLU A 8 3.05 13.44 6.81
CA GLU A 8 2.71 12.78 8.05
C GLU A 8 1.26 12.31 8.04
N GLU A 9 0.34 13.13 7.56
CA GLU A 9 -1.05 12.76 7.47
C GLU A 9 -1.24 11.54 6.59
N LEU A 10 -0.55 11.50 5.45
CA LEU A 10 -0.63 10.37 4.55
C LEU A 10 -0.07 9.10 5.20
N ALA A 11 1.05 9.23 5.91
CA ALA A 11 1.69 8.10 6.56
C ALA A 11 0.84 7.52 7.67
N PHE A 12 0.03 8.35 8.32
CA PHE A 12 -0.82 7.91 9.42
C PHE A 12 -2.25 7.63 9.00
N HIS A 13 -2.56 7.80 7.72
CA HIS A 13 -3.92 7.58 7.23
C HIS A 13 -4.30 6.11 7.40
N PRO A 14 -5.44 5.81 8.06
CA PRO A 14 -5.83 4.41 8.31
C PRO A 14 -5.96 3.57 7.05
N VAL A 15 -6.45 4.15 5.97
CA VAL A 15 -6.60 3.43 4.71
C VAL A 15 -5.24 3.05 4.14
N ALA A 16 -4.26 3.95 4.24
CA ALA A 16 -2.90 3.64 3.77
C ALA A 16 -2.32 2.47 4.55
N GLY A 17 -2.52 2.46 5.86
CA GLY A 17 -2.05 1.37 6.71
C GLY A 17 -2.71 0.04 6.38
N ARG A 18 -4.03 0.06 6.17
CA ARG A 18 -4.76 -1.14 5.80
C ARG A 18 -4.33 -1.67 4.44
N LEU A 19 -4.10 -0.77 3.49
CA LEU A 19 -3.64 -1.17 2.18
C LEU A 19 -2.25 -1.77 2.25
N ALA A 20 -1.35 -1.15 3.00
CA ALA A 20 0.00 -1.68 3.20
C ALA A 20 -0.07 -3.08 3.82
N GLY A 21 -0.94 -3.27 4.81
CA GLY A 21 -1.15 -4.56 5.44
C GLY A 21 -1.67 -5.60 4.47
N LEU A 22 -2.60 -5.22 3.61
CA LEU A 22 -3.13 -6.10 2.59
C LEU A 22 -2.03 -6.55 1.62
N LEU A 23 -1.22 -5.62 1.16
CA LEU A 23 -0.12 -5.94 0.25
C LEU A 23 0.89 -6.88 0.91
N LEU A 24 1.24 -6.61 2.17
CA LEU A 24 2.16 -7.46 2.90
C LEU A 24 1.61 -8.87 3.09
N GLY A 25 0.32 -8.98 3.40
CA GLY A 25 -0.33 -10.27 3.56
C GLY A 25 -0.31 -11.08 2.27
N GLN A 26 -0.59 -10.44 1.16
CA GLN A 26 -0.51 -11.07 -0.14
C GLN A 26 0.92 -11.49 -0.48
N PHE A 27 1.86 -10.63 -0.13
CA PHE A 27 3.28 -10.84 -0.43
C PHE A 27 3.85 -12.02 0.35
N GLU A 28 3.42 -12.23 1.58
CA GLU A 28 3.91 -13.33 2.41
C GLU A 28 3.62 -14.70 1.81
N GLY A 29 2.59 -14.80 1.01
CA GLY A 29 2.27 -16.05 0.34
C GLY A 29 3.03 -16.27 -0.96
N GLN A 30 3.91 -15.34 -1.33
CA GLN A 30 4.64 -15.39 -2.59
C GLN A 30 6.12 -15.62 -2.34
N THR A 31 6.79 -16.21 -3.34
CA THR A 31 8.25 -16.33 -3.31
C THR A 31 8.81 -15.22 -4.18
N GLY A 32 9.84 -14.54 -3.68
CA GLY A 32 10.49 -13.46 -4.42
C GLY A 32 9.95 -12.10 -4.04
N ASP A 33 10.26 -11.11 -4.85
CA ASP A 33 9.95 -9.71 -4.58
C ASP A 33 8.70 -9.20 -5.28
N THR A 34 8.03 -10.04 -6.04
CA THR A 34 6.87 -9.62 -6.82
C THR A 34 5.58 -10.19 -6.24
N LEU A 35 4.51 -9.48 -6.49
CA LEU A 35 3.19 -9.82 -6.03
C LEU A 35 2.25 -9.73 -7.23
N ALA A 36 1.65 -10.83 -7.62
CA ALA A 36 0.72 -10.83 -8.74
C ALA A 36 -0.48 -9.93 -8.44
N ARG A 37 -0.95 -9.24 -9.47
CA ARG A 37 -2.10 -8.35 -9.33
C ARG A 37 -3.39 -9.16 -9.50
N ASP A 38 -3.61 -10.08 -8.56
CA ASP A 38 -4.78 -10.95 -8.58
C ASP A 38 -6.04 -10.26 -8.11
N LEU A 39 -5.88 -9.27 -7.24
CA LEU A 39 -7.02 -8.51 -6.75
C LEU A 39 -7.23 -7.26 -7.60
N THR A 40 -8.48 -7.01 -7.95
CA THR A 40 -8.82 -5.75 -8.62
C THR A 40 -8.80 -4.63 -7.60
N LEU A 41 -8.79 -3.38 -8.10
CA LEU A 41 -8.85 -2.23 -7.21
C LEU A 41 -10.14 -2.23 -6.38
N ASP A 42 -11.24 -2.67 -6.99
CA ASP A 42 -12.52 -2.77 -6.28
C ASP A 42 -12.46 -3.80 -5.17
N GLU A 43 -11.81 -4.94 -5.43
CA GLU A 43 -11.66 -5.98 -4.42
C GLU A 43 -10.78 -5.50 -3.27
N MET A 44 -9.70 -4.80 -3.59
CA MET A 44 -8.83 -4.23 -2.57
C MET A 44 -9.61 -3.24 -1.71
N ALA A 45 -10.39 -2.38 -2.36
CA ALA A 45 -11.19 -1.39 -1.65
C ALA A 45 -12.19 -2.05 -0.70
N ALA A 46 -12.83 -3.10 -1.17
CA ALA A 46 -13.79 -3.83 -0.33
C ALA A 46 -13.10 -4.43 0.90
N ARG A 47 -11.91 -4.97 0.73
CA ARG A 47 -11.19 -5.61 1.83
C ARG A 47 -10.73 -4.63 2.90
N ILE A 48 -10.39 -3.42 2.49
CA ILE A 48 -9.89 -2.41 3.44
C ILE A 48 -10.95 -1.39 3.85
N GLY A 49 -12.17 -1.56 3.36
CA GLY A 49 -13.25 -0.66 3.72
C GLY A 49 -13.10 0.74 3.15
N SER A 50 -12.69 0.83 1.90
CA SER A 50 -12.44 2.10 1.24
C SER A 50 -13.02 2.10 -0.17
N THR A 51 -12.59 3.04 -1.00
CA THR A 51 -13.04 3.18 -2.37
C THR A 51 -11.90 2.87 -3.32
N ARG A 52 -12.26 2.50 -4.56
CA ARG A 52 -11.29 2.26 -5.62
C ARG A 52 -10.36 3.46 -5.81
N GLU A 53 -10.94 4.66 -5.76
CA GLU A 53 -10.17 5.89 -5.94
C GLU A 53 -9.10 6.05 -4.87
N MET A 54 -9.46 5.78 -3.62
CA MET A 54 -8.51 5.87 -2.51
C MET A 54 -7.42 4.81 -2.62
N VAL A 55 -7.78 3.60 -3.00
CA VAL A 55 -6.79 2.54 -3.20
C VAL A 55 -5.78 2.96 -4.27
N CYS A 56 -6.28 3.45 -5.40
CA CYS A 56 -5.43 3.89 -6.49
C CYS A 56 -4.49 5.00 -6.04
N ARG A 57 -5.01 5.99 -5.32
CA ARG A 57 -4.22 7.11 -4.83
C ARG A 57 -3.09 6.64 -3.92
N HIS A 58 -3.39 5.76 -2.98
CA HIS A 58 -2.38 5.28 -2.04
C HIS A 58 -1.34 4.39 -2.72
N LEU A 59 -1.76 3.59 -3.70
CA LEU A 59 -0.80 2.78 -4.45
C LEU A 59 0.22 3.66 -5.17
N TYR A 60 -0.24 4.74 -5.81
CA TYR A 60 0.66 5.66 -6.47
C TYR A 60 1.56 6.38 -5.49
N GLN A 61 1.06 6.71 -4.31
CA GLN A 61 1.89 7.31 -3.27
C GLN A 61 2.98 6.35 -2.80
N PHE A 62 2.65 5.08 -2.65
CA PHE A 62 3.65 4.08 -2.29
C PHE A 62 4.72 3.98 -3.37
N ALA A 63 4.31 4.04 -4.63
CA ALA A 63 5.27 4.02 -5.74
C ALA A 63 6.15 5.27 -5.74
N ASP A 64 5.57 6.43 -5.47
CA ASP A 64 6.32 7.68 -5.40
C ASP A 64 7.35 7.66 -4.29
N GLN A 65 7.04 6.99 -3.20
CA GLN A 65 7.97 6.85 -2.08
C GLN A 65 9.03 5.77 -2.31
N GLY A 66 8.94 5.08 -3.42
CA GLY A 66 9.87 4.01 -3.73
C GLY A 66 9.60 2.72 -2.97
N ALA A 67 8.42 2.59 -2.37
CA ALA A 67 8.07 1.41 -1.60
C ALA A 67 7.64 0.25 -2.48
N ILE A 68 6.98 0.55 -3.57
CA ILE A 68 6.57 -0.46 -4.54
C ILE A 68 6.82 0.06 -5.95
N GLN A 69 6.85 -0.87 -6.89
CA GLN A 69 6.86 -0.56 -8.32
C GLN A 69 5.62 -1.19 -8.91
N ILE A 70 4.83 -0.39 -9.62
CA ILE A 70 3.58 -0.85 -10.20
C ILE A 70 3.83 -1.26 -11.63
N ASN A 71 3.65 -2.54 -11.92
CA ASN A 71 3.80 -3.10 -13.26
C ASN A 71 2.43 -3.53 -13.76
N ARG A 72 2.36 -3.87 -15.03
CA ARG A 72 1.11 -4.24 -15.67
C ARG A 72 0.38 -5.40 -14.99
N THR A 73 1.12 -6.44 -14.63
CA THR A 73 0.56 -7.66 -14.08
C THR A 73 1.00 -7.96 -12.66
N GLU A 74 1.84 -7.11 -12.08
CA GLU A 74 2.38 -7.38 -10.77
C GLU A 74 2.81 -6.10 -10.07
N PHE A 75 2.94 -6.19 -8.77
CA PHE A 75 3.59 -5.17 -7.97
C PHE A 75 4.93 -5.71 -7.53
N LYS A 76 5.96 -4.88 -7.56
CA LYS A 76 7.26 -5.26 -7.02
C LYS A 76 7.46 -4.53 -5.71
N VAL A 77 7.74 -5.28 -4.65
CA VAL A 77 7.98 -4.68 -3.34
C VAL A 77 9.42 -4.21 -3.27
N MET A 78 9.61 -2.91 -3.15
CA MET A 78 10.92 -2.29 -3.12
C MET A 78 11.37 -1.98 -1.70
N ASP A 79 10.45 -1.58 -0.84
CA ASP A 79 10.76 -1.23 0.55
C ASP A 79 9.71 -1.83 1.47
N LYS A 80 9.96 -3.06 1.88
CA LYS A 80 9.07 -3.80 2.75
C LYS A 80 8.95 -3.13 4.11
N GLY A 81 10.04 -2.53 4.58
CA GLY A 81 10.05 -1.85 5.87
C GLY A 81 9.08 -0.68 5.91
N TYR A 82 9.00 0.07 4.82
CA TYR A 82 8.07 1.19 4.71
C TYR A 82 6.62 0.71 4.86
N LEU A 83 6.29 -0.37 4.14
CA LEU A 83 4.94 -0.93 4.21
C LEU A 83 4.63 -1.47 5.59
N LYS A 84 5.57 -2.14 6.23
CA LYS A 84 5.38 -2.66 7.58
C LYS A 84 5.13 -1.52 8.57
N LYS A 85 5.85 -0.43 8.42
CA LYS A 85 5.69 0.72 9.29
C LYS A 85 4.29 1.31 9.15
N LEU A 86 3.80 1.46 7.92
CA LEU A 86 2.46 1.95 7.69
C LEU A 86 1.40 1.02 8.23
N ALA A 87 1.57 -0.28 8.01
CA ALA A 87 0.61 -1.28 8.48
C ALA A 87 0.50 -1.28 9.99
N GLY A 88 1.63 -1.16 10.68
CA GLY A 88 1.65 -1.09 12.12
C GLY A 88 0.93 0.13 12.66
N ARG A 89 1.13 1.26 12.03
CA ARG A 89 0.47 2.50 12.44
C ARG A 89 -1.01 2.50 12.12
N GLY A 90 -1.35 1.92 10.96
CA GLY A 90 -2.74 1.86 10.53
C GLY A 90 -3.60 0.97 11.41
N ASN A 91 -2.99 -0.01 12.05
CA ASN A 91 -3.70 -0.94 12.92
C ASN A 91 -3.66 -0.51 14.38
N GLY A 92 -2.80 0.38 14.69
CA GLY A 92 -2.58 0.75 16.07
C GLY A 92 -3.13 1.97 16.48
#